data_62fabea57a0b868a537fac06a43d76d3
#
_entry.id   62fabea57a0b868a537fac06a43d76d3
#
_cell.length_a   1.000
_cell.length_b   1.000
_cell.length_c   1.000
_cell.angle_alpha   90.00
_cell.angle_beta   90.00
_cell.angle_gamma   90.00
#
_symmetry.space_group_name_H-M   'P 1'
#
loop_
_entity.id
_entity.type
_entity.pdbx_description
1 polymer ?
#
loop_
_entity_poly.entity_id
_entity_poly.type
_entity_poly.pdbx_seq_one_letter_code
_entity_poly.pdbx_strand_id
1 'polypeptide(L)'
;DVYKRQEVQQMSSAFKFGELSVSIFGESHGKAIGVVIDGLPGGIRIDFDAVLDFMARRAPKKDGTSTMRSEKDFPNVVSGMVDGVLTGTPLCAVIQNTDQHSADYKSVSHLARPGHADYTGYVRYNGSNDLRGGGHFSGRITAPLVFAGAIASQILESKGITTGAHILSIM
;
A
#
# COMPACT_ATOMS: atom_id res chain seq x y z
N ASP A 1 34.09 -24.49 -3.24
CA ASP A 1 33.49 -23.19 -3.66
C ASP A 1 31.96 -23.24 -3.52
N VAL A 2 31.50 -23.18 -2.25
CA VAL A 2 30.10 -23.43 -1.91
C VAL A 2 29.28 -22.12 -1.87
N TYR A 3 29.88 -20.99 -2.21
CA TYR A 3 29.20 -19.71 -2.33
C TYR A 3 28.92 -19.36 -3.80
N LYS A 4 28.18 -20.24 -4.51
CA LYS A 4 27.42 -19.73 -5.66
C LYS A 4 26.48 -18.68 -5.11
N ARG A 5 26.73 -17.41 -5.47
CA ARG A 5 25.79 -16.31 -5.27
C ARG A 5 24.40 -16.82 -5.69
N GLN A 6 23.54 -17.03 -4.72
CA GLN A 6 22.11 -17.14 -5.03
C GLN A 6 21.78 -15.82 -5.71
N GLU A 7 21.46 -15.85 -6.99
CA GLU A 7 20.85 -14.73 -7.66
C GLU A 7 19.63 -14.38 -6.82
N VAL A 8 19.67 -13.21 -6.16
CA VAL A 8 18.55 -12.73 -5.39
C VAL A 8 17.46 -12.48 -6.43
N GLN A 9 16.54 -13.42 -6.53
CA GLN A 9 15.37 -13.29 -7.38
C GLN A 9 14.64 -12.04 -6.91
N GLN A 10 14.71 -10.99 -7.71
CA GLN A 10 14.01 -9.73 -7.44
C GLN A 10 12.51 -10.03 -7.46
N MET A 11 11.94 -10.24 -6.28
CA MET A 11 10.50 -10.43 -6.15
C MET A 11 9.82 -9.08 -6.30
N SER A 12 8.90 -8.99 -7.24
CA SER A 12 8.08 -7.81 -7.49
C SER A 12 7.23 -7.44 -6.26
N SER A 13 6.96 -6.15 -6.06
CA SER A 13 5.91 -5.65 -5.14
C SER A 13 4.53 -5.63 -5.81
N ALA A 14 4.32 -6.50 -6.78
CA ALA A 14 3.08 -6.66 -7.50
C ALA A 14 2.43 -8.02 -7.18
N PHE A 15 1.13 -7.99 -6.98
CA PHE A 15 0.28 -9.18 -6.95
C PHE A 15 -0.27 -9.38 -8.35
N LYS A 16 -0.17 -10.61 -8.88
CA LYS A 16 -0.69 -10.93 -10.20
C LYS A 16 -1.55 -12.19 -10.13
N PHE A 17 -2.76 -12.10 -10.65
CA PHE A 17 -3.69 -13.22 -10.75
C PHE A 17 -4.50 -13.10 -12.07
N GLY A 18 -4.25 -13.98 -13.01
CA GLY A 18 -4.81 -13.89 -14.36
C GLY A 18 -4.45 -12.56 -15.02
N GLU A 19 -5.44 -11.85 -15.49
CA GLU A 19 -5.27 -10.51 -16.11
C GLU A 19 -5.12 -9.40 -15.06
N LEU A 20 -5.55 -9.64 -13.81
CA LEU A 20 -5.45 -8.64 -12.75
C LEU A 20 -4.02 -8.53 -12.24
N SER A 21 -3.51 -7.32 -12.19
CA SER A 21 -2.22 -6.98 -11.57
C SER A 21 -2.39 -5.80 -10.63
N VAL A 22 -1.87 -5.91 -9.41
CA VAL A 22 -1.88 -4.83 -8.41
C VAL A 22 -0.44 -4.57 -7.99
N SER A 23 0.08 -3.40 -8.29
CA SER A 23 1.43 -2.98 -7.92
C SER A 23 1.36 -1.84 -6.91
N ILE A 24 1.97 -2.02 -5.74
CA ILE A 24 2.04 -1.02 -4.67
C ILE A 24 3.43 -0.40 -4.68
N PHE A 25 3.52 0.91 -4.56
CA PHE A 25 4.78 1.65 -4.60
C PHE A 25 4.87 2.72 -3.52
N GLY A 26 6.09 3.20 -3.30
CA GLY A 26 6.44 4.25 -2.36
C GLY A 26 6.95 3.72 -1.02
N GLU A 27 7.40 4.64 -0.18
CA GLU A 27 7.94 4.41 1.16
C GLU A 27 7.24 5.30 2.18
N SER A 28 7.21 4.86 3.44
CA SER A 28 6.46 5.56 4.51
C SER A 28 6.91 6.99 4.76
N HIS A 29 8.18 7.32 4.48
CA HIS A 29 8.78 8.65 4.59
C HIS A 29 9.23 9.20 3.23
N GLY A 30 8.80 8.56 2.13
CA GLY A 30 8.90 9.10 0.79
C GLY A 30 7.85 10.19 0.54
N LYS A 31 7.87 10.82 -0.62
CA LYS A 31 6.93 11.89 -0.99
C LYS A 31 5.49 11.41 -1.02
N ALA A 32 5.27 10.20 -1.49
CA ALA A 32 3.96 9.60 -1.64
C ALA A 32 4.05 8.07 -1.64
N ILE A 33 2.91 7.44 -1.43
CA ILE A 33 2.66 6.02 -1.65
C ILE A 33 1.53 5.88 -2.66
N GLY A 34 1.41 4.74 -3.31
CA GLY A 34 0.33 4.57 -4.27
C GLY A 34 0.18 3.15 -4.78
N VAL A 35 -0.77 2.99 -5.68
CA VAL A 35 -1.09 1.72 -6.31
C VAL A 35 -1.39 1.92 -7.79
N VAL A 36 -0.98 0.94 -8.59
CA VAL A 36 -1.45 0.74 -9.96
C VAL A 36 -2.19 -0.58 -10.00
N ILE A 37 -3.42 -0.54 -10.52
CA ILE A 37 -4.26 -1.72 -10.72
C ILE A 37 -4.52 -1.85 -12.21
N ASP A 38 -4.09 -2.93 -12.80
CA ASP A 38 -4.32 -3.24 -14.22
C ASP A 38 -5.22 -4.47 -14.35
N GLY A 39 -5.98 -4.55 -15.45
CA GLY A 39 -6.95 -5.62 -15.71
C GLY A 39 -8.33 -5.40 -15.07
N LEU A 40 -8.66 -4.17 -14.65
CA LEU A 40 -10.01 -3.82 -14.22
C LEU A 40 -10.95 -3.66 -15.42
N PRO A 41 -12.23 -4.09 -15.30
CA PRO A 41 -13.22 -3.88 -16.36
C PRO A 41 -13.56 -2.39 -16.51
N GLY A 42 -13.69 -1.93 -17.75
CA GLY A 42 -14.21 -0.60 -18.07
C GLY A 42 -15.71 -0.49 -17.90
N GLY A 43 -16.22 0.75 -17.76
CA GLY A 43 -17.64 1.07 -17.70
C GLY A 43 -18.30 0.88 -16.33
N ILE A 44 -17.57 0.46 -15.31
CA ILE A 44 -18.12 0.32 -13.95
C ILE A 44 -18.03 1.67 -13.23
N ARG A 45 -19.16 2.12 -12.70
CA ARG A 45 -19.22 3.30 -11.83
C ARG A 45 -18.78 2.93 -10.43
N ILE A 46 -17.87 3.74 -9.88
CA ILE A 46 -17.36 3.62 -8.51
C ILE A 46 -17.98 4.72 -7.66
N ASP A 47 -18.55 4.35 -6.54
CA ASP A 47 -18.92 5.26 -5.46
C ASP A 47 -17.64 5.64 -4.68
N PHE A 48 -17.12 6.84 -4.97
CA PHE A 48 -15.86 7.27 -4.37
C PHE A 48 -16.01 7.64 -2.89
N ASP A 49 -17.19 8.07 -2.45
CA ASP A 49 -17.46 8.34 -1.04
C ASP A 49 -17.40 7.04 -0.23
N ALA A 50 -17.97 5.95 -0.75
CA ALA A 50 -17.83 4.63 -0.15
C ALA A 50 -16.37 4.13 -0.12
N VAL A 51 -15.54 4.48 -1.12
CA VAL A 51 -14.10 4.21 -1.09
C VAL A 51 -13.43 4.96 0.06
N LEU A 52 -13.75 6.25 0.25
CA LEU A 52 -13.17 7.05 1.33
C LEU A 52 -13.59 6.52 2.72
N ASP A 53 -14.85 6.13 2.89
CA ASP A 53 -15.35 5.52 4.12
C ASP A 53 -14.64 4.19 4.42
N PHE A 54 -14.42 3.37 3.41
CA PHE A 54 -13.68 2.12 3.55
C PHE A 54 -12.21 2.39 3.98
N MET A 55 -11.56 3.36 3.38
CA MET A 55 -10.20 3.76 3.74
C MET A 55 -10.11 4.37 5.15
N ALA A 56 -11.13 5.10 5.58
CA ALA A 56 -11.20 5.69 6.92
C ALA A 56 -11.18 4.64 8.04
N ARG A 57 -11.61 3.40 7.77
CA ARG A 57 -11.52 2.28 8.74
C ARG A 57 -10.08 1.90 9.07
N ARG A 58 -9.15 2.11 8.13
CA ARG A 58 -7.70 1.86 8.31
C ARG A 58 -7.00 3.04 8.99
N ALA A 59 -7.47 4.26 8.75
CA ALA A 59 -6.78 5.46 9.22
C ALA A 59 -6.59 5.43 10.76
N PRO A 60 -5.44 5.91 11.26
CA PRO A 60 -5.18 5.97 12.70
C PRO A 60 -6.29 6.78 13.40
N LYS A 61 -6.85 6.23 14.47
CA LYS A 61 -7.81 6.91 15.33
C LYS A 61 -7.10 7.43 16.57
N LYS A 62 -7.50 8.60 17.10
CA LYS A 62 -6.98 9.15 18.35
C LYS A 62 -7.58 8.43 19.57
N ASP A 63 -7.47 7.12 19.63
CA ASP A 63 -8.04 6.27 20.69
C ASP A 63 -6.99 5.57 21.57
N GLY A 64 -5.71 5.97 21.45
CA GLY A 64 -4.59 5.38 22.19
C GLY A 64 -4.08 4.05 21.67
N THR A 65 -4.75 3.43 20.69
CA THR A 65 -4.35 2.15 20.08
C THR A 65 -3.56 2.33 18.80
N SER A 66 -3.52 3.57 18.28
CA SER A 66 -2.90 3.92 17.00
C SER A 66 -1.69 4.83 17.18
N THR A 67 -0.83 4.90 16.17
CA THR A 67 0.28 5.86 16.11
C THR A 67 -0.25 7.31 16.13
N MET A 68 0.55 8.25 16.67
CA MET A 68 0.20 9.69 16.73
C MET A 68 0.12 10.37 15.35
N ARG A 69 0.37 9.65 14.26
CA ARG A 69 0.27 10.15 12.89
C ARG A 69 -1.18 10.48 12.54
N SER A 70 -1.44 11.70 12.09
CA SER A 70 -2.76 12.16 11.64
C SER A 70 -2.68 12.54 10.16
N GLU A 71 -2.59 11.56 9.28
CA GLU A 71 -2.63 11.78 7.83
C GLU A 71 -4.02 11.46 7.28
N LYS A 72 -4.54 12.37 6.46
CA LYS A 72 -5.73 12.07 5.64
C LYS A 72 -5.26 11.22 4.47
N ASP A 73 -5.61 9.93 4.48
CA ASP A 73 -5.30 8.98 3.39
C ASP A 73 -6.18 9.24 2.16
N PHE A 74 -6.10 10.47 1.61
CA PHE A 74 -6.90 10.83 0.44
C PHE A 74 -6.22 10.32 -0.84
N PRO A 75 -6.85 9.38 -1.57
CA PRO A 75 -6.31 8.86 -2.83
C PRO A 75 -6.60 9.85 -3.97
N ASN A 76 -5.56 10.39 -4.58
CA ASN A 76 -5.67 11.14 -5.82
C ASN A 76 -5.58 10.18 -7.00
N VAL A 77 -6.69 9.97 -7.70
CA VAL A 77 -6.73 9.12 -8.90
C VAL A 77 -6.17 9.92 -10.08
N VAL A 78 -5.10 9.43 -10.69
CA VAL A 78 -4.39 10.12 -11.78
C VAL A 78 -4.59 9.42 -13.14
N SER A 79 -5.13 8.21 -13.16
CA SER A 79 -5.38 7.42 -14.38
C SER A 79 -6.45 6.37 -14.11
N GLY A 80 -7.10 5.87 -15.17
CA GLY A 80 -7.98 4.71 -15.13
C GLY A 80 -9.43 5.00 -14.69
N MET A 81 -9.77 6.28 -14.43
CA MET A 81 -11.13 6.68 -14.04
C MET A 81 -11.46 8.06 -14.61
N VAL A 82 -12.67 8.24 -15.14
CA VAL A 82 -13.21 9.51 -15.63
C VAL A 82 -14.64 9.65 -15.08
N ASP A 83 -14.96 10.77 -14.45
CA ASP A 83 -16.28 11.06 -13.87
C ASP A 83 -16.85 9.91 -12.99
N GLY A 84 -15.96 9.28 -12.22
CA GLY A 84 -16.31 8.16 -11.34
C GLY A 84 -16.55 6.82 -12.06
N VAL A 85 -16.20 6.71 -13.34
CA VAL A 85 -16.34 5.49 -14.13
C VAL A 85 -14.98 4.94 -14.52
N LEU A 86 -14.73 3.66 -14.26
CA LEU A 86 -13.51 2.98 -14.70
C LEU A 86 -13.41 2.95 -16.22
N THR A 87 -12.23 3.30 -16.76
CA THR A 87 -12.01 3.32 -18.21
C THR A 87 -11.56 1.99 -18.78
N GLY A 88 -11.12 1.04 -17.94
CA GLY A 88 -10.49 -0.21 -18.37
C GLY A 88 -8.99 -0.09 -18.64
N THR A 89 -8.43 1.12 -18.59
CA THR A 89 -6.98 1.33 -18.58
C THR A 89 -6.44 1.22 -17.16
N PRO A 90 -5.11 1.10 -16.94
CA PRO A 90 -4.55 0.98 -15.60
C PRO A 90 -5.03 2.10 -14.66
N LEU A 91 -5.68 1.71 -13.56
CA LEU A 91 -6.11 2.62 -12.50
C LEU A 91 -4.90 2.94 -11.62
N CYS A 92 -4.54 4.22 -11.56
CA CYS A 92 -3.45 4.68 -10.70
C CYS A 92 -3.96 5.68 -9.67
N ALA A 93 -3.68 5.40 -8.38
CA ALA A 93 -3.98 6.32 -7.29
C ALA A 93 -2.72 6.60 -6.45
N VAL A 94 -2.55 7.87 -6.07
CA VAL A 94 -1.42 8.37 -5.29
C VAL A 94 -1.92 9.00 -4.01
N ILE A 95 -1.33 8.63 -2.87
CA ILE A 95 -1.61 9.18 -1.54
C ILE A 95 -0.37 9.93 -1.08
N GLN A 96 -0.48 11.24 -0.85
CA GLN A 96 0.63 12.07 -0.39
C GLN A 96 0.97 11.75 1.07
N ASN A 97 2.26 11.74 1.39
CA ASN A 97 2.73 11.70 2.76
C ASN A 97 2.93 13.14 3.25
N THR A 98 2.11 13.58 4.20
CA THR A 98 2.13 14.96 4.72
C THR A 98 2.88 15.08 6.03
N ASP A 99 3.03 13.99 6.78
CA ASP A 99 3.68 13.93 8.09
C ASP A 99 5.01 13.16 8.00
N GLN A 100 6.10 13.88 7.64
CA GLN A 100 7.43 13.31 7.43
C GLN A 100 8.40 13.78 8.53
N HIS A 101 8.47 13.08 9.66
CA HIS A 101 9.51 13.29 10.68
C HIS A 101 10.79 12.50 10.34
N SER A 102 11.49 12.90 9.28
CA SER A 102 12.68 12.17 8.79
C SER A 102 13.96 12.44 9.60
N ALA A 103 13.96 13.43 10.48
CA ALA A 103 15.16 13.81 11.28
C ALA A 103 15.53 12.73 12.31
N ASP A 104 14.57 12.01 12.86
CA ASP A 104 14.74 11.05 13.94
C ASP A 104 15.47 9.76 13.52
N TYR A 105 15.56 9.48 12.22
CA TYR A 105 16.12 8.22 11.71
C TYR A 105 17.59 8.29 11.32
N LYS A 106 18.20 9.48 11.28
CA LYS A 106 19.61 9.64 10.86
C LYS A 106 20.62 8.94 11.79
N SER A 107 20.32 8.89 13.09
CA SER A 107 21.22 8.31 14.10
C SER A 107 21.21 6.77 14.15
N VAL A 108 20.16 6.12 13.64
CA VAL A 108 19.97 4.67 13.72
C VAL A 108 20.00 3.96 12.36
N SER A 109 20.26 4.69 11.28
CA SER A 109 20.19 4.18 9.90
C SER A 109 21.19 3.06 9.56
N HIS A 110 22.18 2.82 10.42
CA HIS A 110 23.20 1.77 10.26
C HIS A 110 22.94 0.52 11.13
N LEU A 111 21.87 0.53 11.92
CA LEU A 111 21.52 -0.56 12.82
C LEU A 111 20.16 -1.18 12.40
N ALA A 112 20.14 -2.50 12.20
CA ALA A 112 18.90 -3.22 11.96
C ALA A 112 18.10 -3.30 13.27
N ARG A 113 16.88 -2.73 13.27
CA ARG A 113 16.03 -2.69 14.47
C ARG A 113 15.32 -4.04 14.66
N PRO A 114 15.29 -4.60 15.88
CA PRO A 114 14.49 -5.77 16.20
C PRO A 114 12.99 -5.52 15.92
N GLY A 115 12.31 -6.53 15.38
CA GLY A 115 10.88 -6.41 15.05
C GLY A 115 10.55 -5.60 13.79
N HIS A 116 11.56 -5.09 13.06
CA HIS A 116 11.43 -4.41 11.78
C HIS A 116 12.04 -5.23 10.64
N ALA A 117 11.65 -4.92 9.41
CA ALA A 117 12.20 -5.59 8.21
C ALA A 117 13.53 -4.99 7.73
N ASP A 118 14.29 -4.30 8.59
CA ASP A 118 15.50 -3.58 8.22
C ASP A 118 16.55 -4.51 7.62
N TYR A 119 16.86 -5.62 8.31
CA TYR A 119 17.84 -6.59 7.83
C TYR A 119 17.39 -7.32 6.57
N THR A 120 16.17 -7.83 6.55
CA THR A 120 15.63 -8.55 5.40
C THR A 120 15.47 -7.64 4.19
N GLY A 121 15.10 -6.37 4.41
CA GLY A 121 15.06 -5.34 3.38
C GLY A 121 16.46 -5.01 2.84
N TYR A 122 17.45 -4.88 3.73
CA TYR A 122 18.84 -4.68 3.33
C TYR A 122 19.33 -5.82 2.42
N VAL A 123 19.09 -7.06 2.80
CA VAL A 123 19.48 -8.24 1.99
C VAL A 123 18.72 -8.24 0.65
N ARG A 124 17.40 -8.01 0.68
CA ARG A 124 16.55 -8.03 -0.52
C ARG A 124 16.93 -6.97 -1.55
N TYR A 125 17.24 -5.76 -1.10
CA TYR A 125 17.52 -4.60 -1.95
C TYR A 125 19.00 -4.21 -2.01
N ASN A 126 19.89 -5.13 -1.58
CA ASN A 126 21.34 -4.93 -1.59
C ASN A 126 21.76 -3.61 -0.92
N GLY A 127 21.15 -3.30 0.21
CA GLY A 127 21.45 -2.10 0.99
C GLY A 127 20.88 -0.79 0.45
N SER A 128 20.07 -0.83 -0.61
CA SER A 128 19.53 0.37 -1.27
C SER A 128 18.12 0.75 -0.81
N ASN A 129 17.56 0.04 0.18
CA ASN A 129 16.22 0.31 0.70
C ASN A 129 16.18 1.59 1.57
N ASP A 130 15.07 2.30 1.55
CA ASP A 130 14.82 3.42 2.48
C ASP A 130 14.58 2.89 3.89
N LEU A 131 15.47 3.24 4.83
CA LEU A 131 15.40 2.82 6.23
C LEU A 131 14.59 3.78 7.12
N ARG A 132 14.09 4.89 6.56
CA ARG A 132 13.29 5.86 7.31
C ARG A 132 11.93 5.25 7.65
N GLY A 133 11.58 5.23 8.93
CA GLY A 133 10.40 4.52 9.41
C GLY A 133 10.49 3.03 9.14
N GLY A 134 9.55 2.46 8.43
CA GLY A 134 9.58 1.08 7.93
C GLY A 134 9.83 0.99 6.42
N GLY A 135 10.12 2.14 5.77
CA GLY A 135 10.29 2.22 4.32
C GLY A 135 9.09 1.63 3.55
N HIS A 136 9.37 0.78 2.58
CA HIS A 136 8.35 0.04 1.84
C HIS A 136 7.67 -1.09 2.64
N PHE A 137 8.25 -1.49 3.79
CA PHE A 137 7.68 -2.52 4.68
C PHE A 137 6.81 -1.94 5.79
N SER A 138 6.60 -0.63 5.80
CA SER A 138 5.77 0.05 6.79
C SER A 138 4.30 -0.33 6.66
N GLY A 139 3.58 -0.37 7.78
CA GLY A 139 2.12 -0.46 7.80
C GLY A 139 1.42 0.66 7.02
N ARG A 140 2.09 1.79 6.78
CA ARG A 140 1.62 2.87 5.92
C ARG A 140 1.30 2.40 4.50
N ILE A 141 2.07 1.46 3.98
CA ILE A 141 1.93 0.90 2.62
C ILE A 141 0.64 0.09 2.45
N THR A 142 -0.06 -0.23 3.53
CA THR A 142 -1.39 -0.85 3.43
C THR A 142 -2.49 0.11 2.96
N ALA A 143 -2.30 1.44 3.02
CA ALA A 143 -3.31 2.40 2.57
C ALA A 143 -3.65 2.25 1.08
N PRO A 144 -2.69 2.23 0.14
CA PRO A 144 -2.99 1.96 -1.26
C PRO A 144 -3.56 0.55 -1.50
N LEU A 145 -3.21 -0.45 -0.69
CA LEU A 145 -3.81 -1.78 -0.77
C LEU A 145 -5.29 -1.75 -0.37
N VAL A 146 -5.64 -0.99 0.68
CA VAL A 146 -7.04 -0.80 1.11
C VAL A 146 -7.86 -0.07 0.04
N PHE A 147 -7.27 0.94 -0.64
CA PHE A 147 -7.90 1.58 -1.80
C PHE A 147 -8.21 0.54 -2.90
N ALA A 148 -7.23 -0.28 -3.28
CA ALA A 148 -7.44 -1.33 -4.28
C ALA A 148 -8.55 -2.31 -3.85
N GLY A 149 -8.60 -2.70 -2.57
CA GLY A 149 -9.64 -3.53 -1.99
C GLY A 149 -11.03 -2.89 -2.05
N ALA A 150 -11.15 -1.59 -1.78
CA ALA A 150 -12.41 -0.86 -1.87
C ALA A 150 -12.96 -0.84 -3.31
N ILE A 151 -12.10 -0.62 -4.31
CA ILE A 151 -12.50 -0.70 -5.73
C ILE A 151 -12.94 -2.12 -6.10
N ALA A 152 -12.14 -3.12 -5.72
CA ALA A 152 -12.44 -4.52 -6.02
C ALA A 152 -13.75 -4.99 -5.37
N SER A 153 -14.03 -4.58 -4.13
CA SER A 153 -15.27 -4.91 -3.43
C SER A 153 -16.51 -4.40 -4.18
N GLN A 154 -16.49 -3.16 -4.65
CA GLN A 154 -17.63 -2.62 -5.43
C GLN A 154 -17.82 -3.35 -6.76
N ILE A 155 -16.75 -3.75 -7.44
CA ILE A 155 -16.82 -4.55 -8.65
C ILE A 155 -17.44 -5.93 -8.36
N LEU A 156 -17.07 -6.57 -7.26
CA LEU A 156 -17.62 -7.86 -6.84
C LEU A 156 -19.10 -7.74 -6.43
N GLU A 157 -19.44 -6.71 -5.66
CA GLU A 157 -20.81 -6.41 -5.24
C GLU A 157 -21.74 -6.20 -6.43
N SER A 158 -21.27 -5.53 -7.50
CA SER A 158 -22.04 -5.39 -8.74
C SER A 158 -22.37 -6.73 -9.42
N LYS A 159 -21.66 -7.80 -9.04
CA LYS A 159 -21.86 -9.19 -9.48
C LYS A 159 -22.57 -10.06 -8.44
N GLY A 160 -23.07 -9.47 -7.35
CA GLY A 160 -23.71 -10.19 -6.25
C GLY A 160 -22.75 -10.96 -5.35
N ILE A 161 -21.44 -10.66 -5.39
CA ILE A 161 -20.42 -11.31 -4.57
C ILE A 161 -20.05 -10.38 -3.42
N THR A 162 -20.24 -10.82 -2.18
CA THR A 162 -19.85 -10.10 -0.96
C THR A 162 -18.61 -10.72 -0.34
N THR A 163 -17.68 -9.89 0.10
CA THR A 163 -16.48 -10.30 0.83
C THR A 163 -16.47 -9.70 2.21
N GLY A 164 -15.89 -10.40 3.18
CA GLY A 164 -15.78 -9.89 4.55
C GLY A 164 -14.61 -10.52 5.29
N ALA A 165 -14.11 -9.80 6.29
CA ALA A 165 -13.10 -10.29 7.21
C ALA A 165 -13.32 -9.71 8.60
N HIS A 166 -12.95 -10.47 9.64
CA HIS A 166 -12.98 -10.03 11.02
C HIS A 166 -11.79 -10.58 11.79
N ILE A 167 -11.45 -9.89 12.89
CA ILE A 167 -10.39 -10.35 13.79
C ILE A 167 -11.02 -11.39 14.72
N LEU A 168 -10.43 -12.59 14.76
CA LEU A 168 -10.89 -13.67 15.65
C LEU A 168 -10.40 -13.48 17.08
N SER A 169 -9.15 -13.09 17.25
CA SER A 169 -8.54 -12.85 18.57
C SER A 169 -7.33 -11.92 18.45
N ILE A 170 -7.06 -11.20 19.54
CA ILE A 170 -5.82 -10.41 19.74
C ILE A 170 -5.21 -10.94 21.02
N MET A 171 -3.97 -11.42 20.97
CA MET A 171 -3.20 -11.90 22.13
C MET A 171 -2.03 -10.95 22.42
#